data_4756f88a0ede43a29d6f8b5d37bc23d9
#
_entry.id   4756f88a0ede43a29d6f8b5d37bc23d9
#
_cell.length_a   1.000
_cell.length_b   1.000
_cell.length_c   1.000
_cell.angle_alpha   90.00
_cell.angle_beta   90.00
_cell.angle_gamma   90.00
#
_symmetry.space_group_name_H-M   'P 1'
#
loop_
_entity.id
_entity.type
_entity.pdbx_description
1 polymer ?
#
loop_
_entity_poly.entity_id
_entity_poly.type
_entity_poly.pdbx_seq_one_letter_code
_entity_poly.pdbx_strand_id
1 'polypeptide(L)'
;MKKMPVLFVGHGSPMNALDKENPFNQNFSLITQKFAKPKAILMISAHWYSSRLQVTSGEHPEMIYDFYGFPDELSQVQYPAPGSPELAEQVRSLLQPENVELNPTRGFDHGAWAVLKFLYPDADIPVVQLSLNRLQSAEWHFNLAKKLSALREQGVLIIGSGNIVHNLRAISWEHIDQIGAGYDWAFAFRETVNQAIAIQDDETLVHYDQLGEKAELSVPTPDHYLPLLYIMALREPQDEITFFNDNLIAGSLSMTSVLVG
;
A
#
# COMPACT_ATOMS: atom_id res chain seq x y z
N MET A 1 -4.37 5.40 24.52
CA MET A 1 -4.49 4.15 23.72
C MET A 1 -3.09 3.79 23.25
N LYS A 2 -2.81 2.51 23.00
CA LYS A 2 -1.55 2.14 22.37
C LYS A 2 -1.53 2.75 20.95
N LYS A 3 -0.41 3.30 20.51
CA LYS A 3 -0.18 3.85 19.19
C LYS A 3 -0.47 2.79 18.13
N MET A 4 -1.16 3.16 17.03
CA MET A 4 -1.42 2.23 15.94
C MET A 4 -0.13 1.91 15.18
N PRO A 5 0.08 0.67 14.78
CA PRO A 5 1.13 0.33 13.83
C PRO A 5 0.85 0.99 12.47
N VAL A 6 1.80 0.88 11.56
CA VAL A 6 1.60 1.17 10.15
C VAL A 6 1.88 -0.08 9.32
N LEU A 7 1.25 -0.21 8.17
CA LEU A 7 1.24 -1.45 7.41
C LEU A 7 1.54 -1.17 5.92
N PHE A 8 2.55 -1.81 5.36
CA PHE A 8 2.73 -1.92 3.92
C PHE A 8 2.23 -3.29 3.44
N VAL A 9 1.50 -3.32 2.35
CA VAL A 9 0.95 -4.56 1.77
C VAL A 9 1.28 -4.67 0.29
N GLY A 10 1.83 -5.80 -0.11
CA GLY A 10 1.93 -6.22 -1.49
C GLY A 10 0.57 -6.71 -1.98
N HIS A 11 -0.14 -5.94 -2.84
CA HIS A 11 -1.52 -6.25 -3.15
C HIS A 11 -1.71 -7.32 -4.26
N GLY A 12 -0.72 -7.49 -5.13
CA GLY A 12 -0.79 -8.49 -6.19
C GLY A 12 -1.89 -8.25 -7.23
N SER A 13 -2.39 -9.34 -7.82
CA SER A 13 -3.46 -9.27 -8.82
C SER A 13 -4.82 -8.93 -8.20
N PRO A 14 -5.70 -8.15 -8.87
CA PRO A 14 -7.08 -7.97 -8.44
C PRO A 14 -7.85 -9.29 -8.27
N MET A 15 -7.46 -10.35 -9.00
CA MET A 15 -8.05 -11.69 -8.88
C MET A 15 -7.92 -12.29 -7.48
N ASN A 16 -6.90 -11.86 -6.71
CA ASN A 16 -6.76 -12.31 -5.33
C ASN A 16 -8.01 -12.00 -4.49
N ALA A 17 -8.79 -10.98 -4.85
CA ALA A 17 -10.03 -10.65 -4.15
C ALA A 17 -11.11 -11.74 -4.22
N LEU A 18 -11.02 -12.68 -5.16
CA LEU A 18 -11.94 -13.82 -5.30
C LEU A 18 -11.45 -15.08 -4.58
N ASP A 19 -10.18 -15.15 -4.23
CA ASP A 19 -9.55 -16.36 -3.69
C ASP A 19 -9.31 -16.25 -2.17
N LYS A 20 -10.22 -16.86 -1.40
CA LYS A 20 -10.11 -16.91 0.08
C LYS A 20 -9.02 -17.88 0.56
N GLU A 21 -8.66 -18.86 -0.25
CA GLU A 21 -7.65 -19.86 0.08
C GLU A 21 -6.22 -19.37 -0.27
N ASN A 22 -6.12 -18.24 -0.95
CA ASN A 22 -4.84 -17.62 -1.26
C ASN A 22 -4.03 -17.36 0.03
N PRO A 23 -2.82 -17.90 0.18
CA PRO A 23 -2.05 -17.78 1.42
C PRO A 23 -1.71 -16.35 1.78
N PHE A 24 -1.56 -15.44 0.81
CA PHE A 24 -1.33 -14.02 1.07
C PHE A 24 -2.54 -13.38 1.74
N ASN A 25 -3.76 -13.73 1.29
CA ASN A 25 -5.01 -13.23 1.87
C ASN A 25 -5.24 -13.77 3.29
N GLN A 26 -4.89 -15.04 3.53
CA GLN A 26 -4.94 -15.62 4.88
C GLN A 26 -4.01 -14.88 5.84
N ASN A 27 -2.81 -14.53 5.40
CA ASN A 27 -1.86 -13.77 6.19
C ASN A 27 -2.33 -12.32 6.46
N PHE A 28 -3.09 -11.69 5.55
CA PHE A 28 -3.75 -10.41 5.82
C PHE A 28 -4.75 -10.51 6.97
N SER A 29 -5.54 -11.57 7.02
CA SER A 29 -6.47 -11.81 8.13
C SER A 29 -5.76 -12.08 9.46
N LEU A 30 -4.61 -12.73 9.44
CA LEU A 30 -3.82 -13.04 10.64
C LEU A 30 -3.08 -11.81 11.19
N ILE A 31 -2.56 -10.94 10.33
CA ILE A 31 -1.75 -9.81 10.77
C ILE A 31 -2.57 -8.80 11.59
N THR A 32 -3.86 -8.64 11.30
CA THR A 32 -4.75 -7.73 12.03
C THR A 32 -5.04 -8.17 13.46
N GLN A 33 -4.77 -9.43 13.79
CA GLN A 33 -4.94 -9.96 15.15
C GLN A 33 -3.81 -9.51 16.10
N LYS A 34 -2.70 -8.97 15.57
CA LYS A 34 -1.56 -8.53 16.37
C LYS A 34 -1.76 -7.17 17.06
N PHE A 35 -2.77 -6.41 16.67
CA PHE A 35 -3.04 -5.07 17.20
C PHE A 35 -4.54 -4.79 17.30
N ALA A 36 -4.90 -3.73 18.02
CA ALA A 36 -6.30 -3.37 18.21
C ALA A 36 -6.97 -2.93 16.91
N LYS A 37 -8.29 -3.18 16.78
CA LYS A 37 -9.09 -2.69 15.65
C LYS A 37 -8.98 -1.17 15.56
N PRO A 38 -8.60 -0.60 14.39
CA PRO A 38 -8.47 0.84 14.24
C PRO A 38 -9.84 1.54 14.25
N LYS A 39 -9.83 2.82 14.58
CA LYS A 39 -11.02 3.68 14.50
C LYS A 39 -11.32 4.12 13.07
N ALA A 40 -10.27 4.26 12.26
CA ALA A 40 -10.32 4.61 10.84
C ALA A 40 -9.05 4.13 10.14
N ILE A 41 -9.07 4.10 8.82
CA ILE A 41 -7.95 3.70 7.98
C ILE A 41 -7.62 4.85 7.02
N LEU A 42 -6.34 5.22 6.95
CA LEU A 42 -5.80 6.04 5.86
C LEU A 42 -5.05 5.13 4.89
N MET A 43 -5.56 5.03 3.67
CA MET A 43 -4.98 4.18 2.62
C MET A 43 -4.18 5.02 1.62
N ILE A 44 -2.97 4.60 1.32
CA ILE A 44 -2.14 5.12 0.22
C ILE A 44 -1.99 4.00 -0.81
N SER A 45 -2.69 4.11 -1.94
CA SER A 45 -2.69 3.09 -2.99
C SER A 45 -1.88 3.53 -4.21
N ALA A 46 -1.10 2.61 -4.78
CA ALA A 46 -0.40 2.78 -6.04
C ALA A 46 -1.32 3.20 -7.20
N HIS A 47 -2.60 2.82 -7.12
CA HIS A 47 -3.61 3.04 -8.18
C HIS A 47 -4.23 4.45 -8.16
N TRP A 48 -3.87 5.30 -7.21
CA TRP A 48 -4.22 6.71 -7.27
C TRP A 48 -2.98 7.59 -7.46
N TYR A 49 -2.38 7.46 -8.63
CA TYR A 49 -1.20 8.21 -9.05
C TYR A 49 -1.60 9.40 -9.92
N SER A 50 -1.70 10.58 -9.33
CA SER A 50 -2.30 11.80 -9.89
C SER A 50 -1.28 12.92 -10.02
N SER A 51 -1.57 13.94 -10.84
CA SER A 51 -0.81 15.20 -10.88
C SER A 51 -1.15 16.16 -9.72
N ARG A 52 -2.10 15.80 -8.87
CA ARG A 52 -2.54 16.57 -7.72
C ARG A 52 -2.52 15.71 -6.48
N LEU A 53 -2.27 16.34 -5.33
CA LEU A 53 -2.42 15.68 -4.06
C LEU A 53 -3.89 15.81 -3.61
N GLN A 54 -4.57 14.68 -3.48
CA GLN A 54 -6.00 14.64 -3.18
C GLN A 54 -6.27 13.61 -2.08
N VAL A 55 -7.36 13.82 -1.37
CA VAL A 55 -7.87 12.88 -0.36
C VAL A 55 -9.36 12.65 -0.56
N THR A 56 -9.81 11.39 -0.49
CA THR A 56 -11.26 11.07 -0.58
C THR A 56 -11.99 11.66 0.62
N SER A 57 -13.12 12.34 0.37
CA SER A 57 -13.88 13.03 1.41
C SER A 57 -15.39 12.77 1.37
N GLY A 58 -15.85 11.81 0.55
CA GLY A 58 -17.23 11.36 0.53
C GLY A 58 -17.57 10.51 1.76
N GLU A 59 -18.82 10.55 2.23
CA GLU A 59 -19.31 9.69 3.33
C GLU A 59 -19.50 8.24 2.89
N HIS A 60 -19.87 8.03 1.62
CA HIS A 60 -20.15 6.73 1.01
C HIS A 60 -19.37 6.59 -0.31
N PRO A 61 -18.04 6.36 -0.25
CA PRO A 61 -17.23 6.21 -1.46
C PRO A 61 -17.66 4.96 -2.23
N GLU A 62 -17.79 5.09 -3.54
CA GLU A 62 -18.06 3.95 -4.42
C GLU A 62 -16.78 3.10 -4.60
N MET A 63 -16.94 1.87 -5.10
CA MET A 63 -15.81 1.07 -5.52
C MET A 63 -15.41 1.42 -6.95
N ILE A 64 -14.10 1.53 -7.20
CA ILE A 64 -13.54 1.71 -8.53
C ILE A 64 -12.97 0.36 -8.99
N TYR A 65 -13.47 -0.12 -10.13
CA TYR A 65 -12.97 -1.32 -10.80
C TYR A 65 -12.01 -0.87 -11.91
N ASP A 66 -10.79 -0.47 -11.49
CA ASP A 66 -9.74 0.13 -12.32
C ASP A 66 -8.90 -0.93 -13.06
N PHE A 67 -9.55 -1.96 -13.54
CA PHE A 67 -8.96 -3.06 -14.30
C PHE A 67 -9.90 -3.47 -15.45
N TYR A 68 -9.36 -4.20 -16.42
CA TYR A 68 -10.12 -4.75 -17.56
C TYR A 68 -9.50 -6.07 -18.02
N GLY A 69 -10.29 -6.88 -18.74
CA GLY A 69 -9.85 -8.20 -19.20
C GLY A 69 -9.88 -9.30 -18.14
N PHE A 70 -10.54 -9.05 -17.03
CA PHE A 70 -10.78 -10.02 -15.97
C PHE A 70 -12.21 -10.57 -16.03
N PRO A 71 -12.51 -11.72 -15.38
CA PRO A 71 -13.86 -12.26 -15.27
C PRO A 71 -14.85 -11.27 -14.64
N ASP A 72 -16.12 -11.31 -15.09
CA ASP A 72 -17.19 -10.43 -14.62
C ASP A 72 -17.43 -10.52 -13.09
N GLU A 73 -17.15 -11.68 -12.51
CA GLU A 73 -17.27 -11.93 -11.06
C GLU A 73 -16.44 -10.96 -10.23
N LEU A 74 -15.27 -10.54 -10.75
CA LEU A 74 -14.43 -9.58 -10.07
C LEU A 74 -15.08 -8.19 -9.96
N SER A 75 -15.84 -7.78 -10.98
CA SER A 75 -16.60 -6.53 -10.98
C SER A 75 -17.84 -6.56 -10.07
N GLN A 76 -18.19 -7.73 -9.54
CA GLN A 76 -19.30 -7.92 -8.59
C GLN A 76 -18.83 -7.92 -7.13
N VAL A 77 -17.52 -7.92 -6.89
CA VAL A 77 -16.98 -7.83 -5.53
C VAL A 77 -17.42 -6.53 -4.89
N GLN A 78 -17.91 -6.61 -3.65
CA GLN A 78 -18.35 -5.45 -2.88
C GLN A 78 -17.50 -5.30 -1.61
N TYR A 79 -17.14 -4.05 -1.31
CA TYR A 79 -16.52 -3.65 -0.05
C TYR A 79 -17.05 -2.26 0.36
N PRO A 80 -18.27 -2.17 0.90
CA PRO A 80 -18.99 -0.92 1.13
C PRO A 80 -18.56 -0.22 2.44
N ALA A 81 -17.26 -0.04 2.64
CA ALA A 81 -16.78 0.68 3.80
C ALA A 81 -17.21 2.15 3.77
N PRO A 82 -17.59 2.75 4.91
CA PRO A 82 -17.88 4.18 4.97
C PRO A 82 -16.60 5.01 4.75
N GLY A 83 -16.78 6.23 4.27
CA GLY A 83 -15.73 7.24 4.26
C GLY A 83 -15.70 8.03 5.57
N SER A 84 -14.77 8.99 5.66
CA SER A 84 -14.67 9.90 6.81
C SER A 84 -14.25 11.30 6.34
N PRO A 85 -15.22 12.20 6.08
CA PRO A 85 -14.93 13.61 5.77
C PRO A 85 -14.08 14.28 6.85
N GLU A 86 -14.30 13.93 8.12
CA GLU A 86 -13.53 14.46 9.25
C GLU A 86 -12.05 14.06 9.17
N LEU A 87 -11.76 12.79 8.92
CA LEU A 87 -10.38 12.32 8.75
C LEU A 87 -9.73 12.94 7.50
N ALA A 88 -10.50 13.13 6.41
CA ALA A 88 -10.01 13.77 5.20
C ALA A 88 -9.56 15.22 5.47
N GLU A 89 -10.36 16.00 6.22
CA GLU A 89 -10.01 17.35 6.65
C GLU A 89 -8.78 17.37 7.57
N GLN A 90 -8.68 16.39 8.45
CA GLN A 90 -7.52 16.25 9.33
C GLN A 90 -6.25 15.95 8.54
N VAL A 91 -6.31 15.02 7.57
CA VAL A 91 -5.19 14.72 6.65
C VAL A 91 -4.78 15.99 5.90
N ARG A 92 -5.75 16.71 5.33
CA ARG A 92 -5.49 17.99 4.64
C ARG A 92 -4.77 18.99 5.54
N SER A 93 -5.21 19.11 6.78
CA SER A 93 -4.63 20.05 7.75
C SER A 93 -3.21 19.67 8.15
N LEU A 94 -2.94 18.38 8.39
CA LEU A 94 -1.61 17.88 8.76
C LEU A 94 -0.60 18.05 7.62
N LEU A 95 -1.03 17.97 6.38
CA LEU A 95 -0.15 18.06 5.23
C LEU A 95 0.18 19.52 4.80
N GLN A 96 -0.35 20.53 5.49
CA GLN A 96 0.03 21.93 5.22
C GLN A 96 1.57 22.12 5.27
N PRO A 97 2.16 22.96 4.40
CA PRO A 97 1.52 23.91 3.45
C PRO A 97 1.16 23.29 2.08
N GLU A 98 1.24 21.95 1.92
CA GLU A 98 0.88 21.33 0.66
C GLU A 98 -0.61 21.54 0.33
N ASN A 99 -0.90 21.77 -0.95
CA ASN A 99 -2.27 21.93 -1.42
C ASN A 99 -2.93 20.55 -1.58
N VAL A 100 -3.63 20.08 -0.56
CA VAL A 100 -4.41 18.84 -0.60
C VAL A 100 -5.86 19.17 -0.93
N GLU A 101 -6.33 18.66 -2.07
CA GLU A 101 -7.72 18.83 -2.52
C GLU A 101 -8.61 17.73 -1.92
N LEU A 102 -9.75 18.12 -1.35
CA LEU A 102 -10.78 17.17 -0.96
C LEU A 102 -11.53 16.67 -2.19
N ASN A 103 -11.64 15.36 -2.34
CA ASN A 103 -12.35 14.74 -3.45
C ASN A 103 -13.57 13.95 -2.94
N PRO A 104 -14.77 14.55 -2.98
CA PRO A 104 -15.98 13.93 -2.43
C PRO A 104 -16.56 12.84 -3.32
N THR A 105 -16.10 12.71 -4.56
CA THR A 105 -16.69 11.81 -5.57
C THR A 105 -15.81 10.61 -5.91
N ARG A 106 -14.51 10.67 -5.55
CA ARG A 106 -13.64 9.52 -5.79
C ARG A 106 -13.94 8.38 -4.83
N GLY A 107 -14.05 7.19 -5.39
CA GLY A 107 -14.21 5.95 -4.65
C GLY A 107 -12.87 5.27 -4.31
N PHE A 108 -12.94 4.01 -3.86
CA PHE A 108 -11.77 3.18 -3.54
C PHE A 108 -11.36 2.34 -4.75
N ASP A 109 -10.09 2.40 -5.14
CA ASP A 109 -9.51 1.56 -6.19
C ASP A 109 -9.22 0.13 -5.67
N HIS A 110 -8.88 -0.79 -6.61
CA HIS A 110 -8.68 -2.18 -6.23
C HIS A 110 -7.45 -2.41 -5.32
N GLY A 111 -6.43 -1.57 -5.41
CA GLY A 111 -5.31 -1.62 -4.46
C GLY A 111 -5.73 -1.35 -3.02
N ALA A 112 -6.85 -0.67 -2.81
CA ALA A 112 -7.46 -0.47 -1.50
C ALA A 112 -8.46 -1.59 -1.16
N TRP A 113 -9.55 -1.73 -1.91
CA TRP A 113 -10.65 -2.60 -1.50
C TRP A 113 -10.30 -4.10 -1.55
N ALA A 114 -9.45 -4.54 -2.50
CA ALA A 114 -9.08 -5.96 -2.59
C ALA A 114 -8.29 -6.43 -1.38
N VAL A 115 -7.45 -5.57 -0.80
CA VAL A 115 -6.68 -5.85 0.41
C VAL A 115 -7.54 -5.71 1.66
N LEU A 116 -8.31 -4.63 1.76
CA LEU A 116 -9.16 -4.35 2.92
C LEU A 116 -10.23 -5.41 3.14
N LYS A 117 -10.72 -6.05 2.07
CA LYS A 117 -11.67 -7.16 2.13
C LYS A 117 -11.16 -8.35 2.97
N PHE A 118 -9.83 -8.54 3.06
CA PHE A 118 -9.23 -9.59 3.87
C PHE A 118 -8.67 -9.10 5.20
N LEU A 119 -8.23 -7.85 5.27
CA LEU A 119 -7.82 -7.23 6.54
C LEU A 119 -9.01 -6.99 7.47
N TYR A 120 -10.12 -6.47 6.93
CA TYR A 120 -11.32 -6.10 7.68
C TYR A 120 -12.59 -6.45 6.89
N PRO A 121 -12.97 -7.72 6.83
CA PRO A 121 -14.05 -8.21 5.95
C PRO A 121 -15.44 -7.63 6.25
N ASP A 122 -15.67 -7.13 7.47
CA ASP A 122 -16.94 -6.54 7.88
C ASP A 122 -17.21 -5.16 7.23
N ALA A 123 -16.20 -4.52 6.62
CA ALA A 123 -16.25 -3.22 5.96
C ALA A 123 -16.89 -2.11 6.83
N ASP A 124 -16.71 -2.19 8.16
CA ASP A 124 -17.33 -1.30 9.15
C ASP A 124 -16.40 -0.19 9.68
N ILE A 125 -15.15 -0.17 9.21
CA ILE A 125 -14.15 0.83 9.59
C ILE A 125 -14.15 1.92 8.52
N PRO A 126 -14.26 3.22 8.90
CA PRO A 126 -14.15 4.30 7.94
C PRO A 126 -12.80 4.32 7.23
N VAL A 127 -12.82 4.50 5.92
CA VAL A 127 -11.62 4.52 5.06
C VAL A 127 -11.53 5.85 4.33
N VAL A 128 -10.33 6.41 4.33
CA VAL A 128 -9.95 7.58 3.53
C VAL A 128 -8.74 7.20 2.69
N GLN A 129 -8.73 7.58 1.43
CA GLN A 129 -7.63 7.29 0.54
C GLN A 129 -6.91 8.59 0.15
N LEU A 130 -5.56 8.61 0.27
CA LEU A 130 -4.70 9.72 -0.14
C LEU A 130 -4.02 9.36 -1.46
N SER A 131 -4.01 10.28 -2.43
CA SER A 131 -3.33 10.09 -3.71
C SER A 131 -1.82 10.24 -3.58
N LEU A 132 -1.11 9.63 -4.51
CA LEU A 132 0.30 9.90 -4.79
C LEU A 132 0.39 11.04 -5.83
N ASN A 133 1.34 11.96 -5.63
CA ASN A 133 1.58 13.05 -6.59
C ASN A 133 2.71 12.68 -7.55
N ARG A 134 2.36 12.33 -8.80
CA ARG A 134 3.31 11.90 -9.84
C ARG A 134 4.34 12.95 -10.27
N LEU A 135 4.17 14.21 -9.86
CA LEU A 135 5.08 15.31 -10.20
C LEU A 135 6.17 15.52 -9.14
N GLN A 136 6.14 14.71 -8.07
CA GLN A 136 7.04 14.84 -6.94
C GLN A 136 8.00 13.64 -6.85
N SER A 137 9.16 13.87 -6.22
CA SER A 137 10.18 12.85 -6.02
C SER A 137 9.81 11.85 -4.91
N ALA A 138 10.50 10.72 -4.86
CA ALA A 138 10.42 9.74 -3.78
C ALA A 138 10.72 10.38 -2.41
N GLU A 139 11.77 11.21 -2.34
CA GLU A 139 12.15 11.95 -1.14
C GLU A 139 11.04 12.91 -0.66
N TRP A 140 10.37 13.60 -1.58
CA TRP A 140 9.25 14.46 -1.23
C TRP A 140 8.11 13.65 -0.59
N HIS A 141 7.75 12.48 -1.17
CA HIS A 141 6.73 11.59 -0.62
C HIS A 141 7.09 11.09 0.77
N PHE A 142 8.35 10.68 0.96
CA PHE A 142 8.86 10.24 2.25
C PHE A 142 8.75 11.36 3.31
N ASN A 143 9.17 12.58 2.97
CA ASN A 143 9.10 13.71 3.89
C ASN A 143 7.65 14.18 4.15
N LEU A 144 6.77 14.10 3.15
CA LEU A 144 5.34 14.39 3.30
C LEU A 144 4.70 13.45 4.33
N ALA A 145 4.99 12.15 4.21
CA ALA A 145 4.40 11.11 5.06
C ALA A 145 4.69 11.33 6.55
N LYS A 146 5.85 11.86 6.92
CA LYS A 146 6.22 12.16 8.32
C LYS A 146 5.20 13.04 9.03
N LYS A 147 4.52 13.94 8.29
CA LYS A 147 3.50 14.84 8.84
C LYS A 147 2.23 14.09 9.31
N LEU A 148 2.03 12.85 8.87
CA LEU A 148 0.88 12.02 9.22
C LEU A 148 1.06 11.24 10.52
N SER A 149 2.23 11.30 11.18
CA SER A 149 2.59 10.49 12.34
C SER A 149 1.59 10.60 13.50
N ALA A 150 1.03 11.80 13.74
CA ALA A 150 0.05 12.04 14.80
C ALA A 150 -1.24 11.20 14.66
N LEU A 151 -1.59 10.75 13.45
CA LEU A 151 -2.76 9.91 13.22
C LEU A 151 -2.64 8.54 13.91
N ARG A 152 -1.44 8.00 14.04
CA ARG A 152 -1.18 6.74 14.74
C ARG A 152 -1.65 6.78 16.21
N GLU A 153 -1.44 7.91 16.89
CA GLU A 153 -1.87 8.10 18.31
C GLU A 153 -3.38 8.26 18.44
N GLN A 154 -4.05 8.65 17.38
CA GLN A 154 -5.50 8.85 17.34
C GLN A 154 -6.30 7.58 17.02
N GLY A 155 -5.59 6.47 16.78
CA GLY A 155 -6.20 5.19 16.46
C GLY A 155 -6.46 5.00 14.95
N VAL A 156 -5.79 5.77 14.09
CA VAL A 156 -5.85 5.60 12.63
C VAL A 156 -4.75 4.64 12.18
N LEU A 157 -5.12 3.57 11.51
CA LEU A 157 -4.20 2.67 10.83
C LEU A 157 -3.84 3.26 9.46
N ILE A 158 -2.54 3.46 9.22
CA ILE A 158 -2.06 3.93 7.92
C ILE A 158 -1.55 2.73 7.14
N ILE A 159 -2.11 2.52 5.94
CA ILE A 159 -1.78 1.39 5.06
C ILE A 159 -1.24 1.92 3.73
N GLY A 160 -0.04 1.48 3.36
CA GLY A 160 0.51 1.63 2.01
C GLY A 160 0.24 0.37 1.21
N SER A 161 -0.43 0.48 0.06
CA SER A 161 -0.71 -0.64 -0.83
C SER A 161 0.02 -0.48 -2.16
N GLY A 162 0.95 -1.38 -2.43
CA GLY A 162 1.81 -1.36 -3.60
C GLY A 162 2.63 -2.64 -3.71
N ASN A 163 3.80 -2.57 -4.32
CA ASN A 163 4.72 -3.71 -4.42
C ASN A 163 6.16 -3.20 -4.48
N ILE A 164 7.08 -3.85 -3.77
CA ILE A 164 8.51 -3.54 -3.83
C ILE A 164 9.05 -3.80 -5.26
N VAL A 165 8.66 -4.91 -5.85
CA VAL A 165 8.94 -5.24 -7.25
C VAL A 165 7.61 -5.25 -8.00
N HIS A 166 7.50 -4.48 -9.09
CA HIS A 166 6.30 -4.43 -9.93
C HIS A 166 6.64 -4.15 -11.39
N ASN A 167 6.83 -5.21 -12.19
CA ASN A 167 7.08 -5.08 -13.61
C ASN A 167 6.16 -6.00 -14.42
N LEU A 168 5.01 -5.49 -14.81
CA LEU A 168 4.02 -6.24 -15.59
C LEU A 168 4.52 -6.62 -17.01
N ARG A 169 5.55 -5.94 -17.53
CA ARG A 169 6.13 -6.27 -18.85
C ARG A 169 7.02 -7.50 -18.79
N ALA A 170 7.48 -7.88 -17.59
CA ALA A 170 8.36 -9.01 -17.34
C ALA A 170 7.64 -10.19 -16.65
N ILE A 171 6.30 -10.24 -16.70
CA ILE A 171 5.55 -11.36 -16.12
C ILE A 171 5.95 -12.67 -16.79
N SER A 172 6.34 -13.66 -15.97
CA SER A 172 6.58 -15.02 -16.39
C SER A 172 5.28 -15.82 -16.34
N TRP A 173 4.68 -16.03 -17.49
CA TRP A 173 3.45 -16.84 -17.61
C TRP A 173 3.65 -18.29 -17.21
N GLU A 174 4.88 -18.81 -17.34
CA GLU A 174 5.26 -20.16 -16.91
C GLU A 174 5.20 -20.31 -15.39
N HIS A 175 5.45 -19.19 -14.65
CA HIS A 175 5.52 -19.17 -13.20
C HIS A 175 4.37 -18.35 -12.57
N ILE A 176 3.27 -18.14 -13.30
CA ILE A 176 2.20 -17.24 -12.86
C ILE A 176 1.59 -17.66 -11.52
N ASP A 177 1.45 -18.97 -11.28
CA ASP A 177 0.87 -19.54 -10.07
C ASP A 177 1.92 -20.05 -9.07
N GLN A 178 3.22 -19.81 -9.34
CA GLN A 178 4.30 -20.32 -8.48
C GLN A 178 4.74 -19.26 -7.47
N ILE A 179 4.39 -19.49 -6.20
CA ILE A 179 4.88 -18.67 -5.09
C ILE A 179 6.38 -18.94 -4.90
N GLY A 180 7.16 -17.85 -4.80
CA GLY A 180 8.61 -17.92 -4.64
C GLY A 180 9.39 -17.98 -5.95
N ALA A 181 8.72 -18.00 -7.11
CA ALA A 181 9.40 -17.93 -8.41
C ALA A 181 9.65 -16.46 -8.80
N GLY A 182 10.88 -16.14 -9.17
CA GLY A 182 11.28 -14.78 -9.55
C GLY A 182 12.56 -14.74 -10.37
N TYR A 183 12.74 -13.64 -11.10
CA TYR A 183 14.01 -13.37 -11.77
C TYR A 183 15.11 -12.97 -10.77
N ASP A 184 16.36 -13.25 -11.10
CA ASP A 184 17.50 -12.92 -10.25
C ASP A 184 17.56 -11.43 -9.88
N TRP A 185 17.27 -10.53 -10.82
CA TRP A 185 17.22 -9.10 -10.56
C TRP A 185 16.09 -8.71 -9.59
N ALA A 186 14.94 -9.41 -9.65
CA ALA A 186 13.80 -9.18 -8.78
C ALA A 186 14.11 -9.63 -7.34
N PHE A 187 14.75 -10.79 -7.17
CA PHE A 187 15.27 -11.24 -5.89
C PHE A 187 16.29 -10.28 -5.33
N ALA A 188 17.29 -9.88 -6.15
CA ALA A 188 18.36 -9.00 -5.70
C ALA A 188 17.86 -7.61 -5.27
N PHE A 189 16.88 -7.05 -5.96
CA PHE A 189 16.28 -5.78 -5.58
C PHE A 189 15.44 -5.91 -4.31
N ARG A 190 14.53 -6.90 -4.24
CA ARG A 190 13.72 -7.17 -3.03
C ARG A 190 14.59 -7.37 -1.80
N GLU A 191 15.65 -8.18 -1.91
CA GLU A 191 16.60 -8.44 -0.82
C GLU A 191 17.26 -7.14 -0.34
N THR A 192 17.72 -6.30 -1.27
CA THR A 192 18.34 -5.01 -0.94
C THR A 192 17.34 -4.10 -0.21
N VAL A 193 16.10 -4.01 -0.67
CA VAL A 193 15.05 -3.20 -0.04
C VAL A 193 14.67 -3.78 1.34
N ASN A 194 14.49 -5.10 1.45
CA ASN A 194 14.19 -5.75 2.72
C ASN A 194 15.29 -5.52 3.76
N GLN A 195 16.56 -5.60 3.33
CA GLN A 195 17.70 -5.30 4.20
C GLN A 195 17.68 -3.83 4.66
N ALA A 196 17.46 -2.89 3.74
CA ALA A 196 17.35 -1.46 4.05
C ALA A 196 16.20 -1.19 5.05
N ILE A 197 15.05 -1.84 4.88
CA ILE A 197 13.94 -1.78 5.85
C ILE A 197 14.39 -2.28 7.21
N ALA A 198 15.03 -3.45 7.28
CA ALA A 198 15.41 -4.11 8.53
C ALA A 198 16.44 -3.30 9.34
N ILE A 199 17.42 -2.67 8.66
CA ILE A 199 18.45 -1.84 9.30
C ILE A 199 18.08 -0.36 9.39
N GLN A 200 16.88 0.00 8.94
CA GLN A 200 16.34 1.37 8.95
C GLN A 200 17.16 2.36 8.09
N ASP A 201 17.66 1.91 6.95
CA ASP A 201 18.37 2.71 5.97
C ASP A 201 17.39 3.45 5.03
N ASP A 202 16.92 4.60 5.50
CA ASP A 202 15.98 5.44 4.74
C ASP A 202 16.62 6.01 3.46
N GLU A 203 17.93 6.22 3.45
CA GLU A 203 18.66 6.77 2.30
C GLU A 203 18.58 5.80 1.11
N THR A 204 18.87 4.52 1.34
CA THR A 204 18.74 3.47 0.31
C THR A 204 17.27 3.32 -0.16
N LEU A 205 16.30 3.42 0.75
CA LEU A 205 14.87 3.29 0.39
C LEU A 205 14.40 4.46 -0.48
N VAL A 206 14.79 5.68 -0.15
CA VAL A 206 14.39 6.90 -0.87
C VAL A 206 15.08 7.02 -2.23
N HIS A 207 16.34 6.63 -2.31
CA HIS A 207 17.16 6.68 -3.53
C HIS A 207 17.27 5.30 -4.21
N TYR A 208 16.21 4.49 -4.15
CA TYR A 208 16.15 3.16 -4.74
C TYR A 208 16.51 3.13 -6.23
N ASP A 209 16.23 4.20 -6.95
CA ASP A 209 16.53 4.39 -8.37
C ASP A 209 18.05 4.42 -8.68
N GLN A 210 18.89 4.65 -7.67
CA GLN A 210 20.35 4.62 -7.78
C GLN A 210 20.93 3.21 -7.57
N LEU A 211 20.10 2.20 -7.35
CA LEU A 211 20.55 0.81 -7.15
C LEU A 211 20.86 0.06 -8.47
N GLY A 212 20.87 0.79 -9.60
CA GLY A 212 21.25 0.30 -10.90
C GLY A 212 20.18 -0.58 -11.58
N GLU A 213 20.60 -1.42 -12.51
CA GLU A 213 19.73 -2.19 -13.40
C GLU A 213 18.63 -2.99 -12.66
N LYS A 214 18.96 -3.57 -11.52
CA LYS A 214 17.95 -4.31 -10.72
C LYS A 214 16.79 -3.42 -10.27
N ALA A 215 17.03 -2.13 -9.99
CA ALA A 215 15.99 -1.18 -9.63
C ALA A 215 15.17 -0.75 -10.85
N GLU A 216 15.83 -0.46 -11.97
CA GLU A 216 15.17 -0.10 -13.24
C GLU A 216 14.22 -1.21 -13.71
N LEU A 217 14.64 -2.47 -13.59
CA LEU A 217 13.82 -3.63 -13.94
C LEU A 217 12.70 -3.89 -12.93
N SER A 218 12.94 -3.64 -11.64
CA SER A 218 11.96 -3.90 -10.56
C SER A 218 10.88 -2.82 -10.45
N VAL A 219 11.25 -1.55 -10.68
CA VAL A 219 10.40 -0.38 -10.51
C VAL A 219 10.43 0.48 -11.77
N PRO A 220 9.87 0.00 -12.89
CA PRO A 220 9.84 0.77 -14.15
C PRO A 220 9.02 2.07 -14.03
N THR A 221 8.11 2.14 -13.08
CA THR A 221 7.36 3.33 -12.68
C THR A 221 7.23 3.36 -11.15
N PRO A 222 7.30 4.53 -10.49
CA PRO A 222 7.41 4.60 -9.04
C PRO A 222 6.11 4.34 -8.28
N ASP A 223 4.98 4.34 -8.94
CA ASP A 223 3.64 4.29 -8.35
C ASP A 223 3.46 3.16 -7.32
N HIS A 224 3.94 1.94 -7.65
CA HIS A 224 3.81 0.78 -6.75
C HIS A 224 4.84 0.75 -5.63
N TYR A 225 5.96 1.44 -5.78
CA TYR A 225 6.99 1.53 -4.74
C TYR A 225 6.72 2.65 -3.71
N LEU A 226 6.18 3.78 -4.17
CA LEU A 226 5.96 4.96 -3.31
C LEU A 226 5.13 4.69 -2.04
N PRO A 227 4.07 3.85 -2.03
CA PRO A 227 3.34 3.53 -0.80
C PRO A 227 4.23 2.97 0.32
N LEU A 228 5.29 2.21 -0.01
CA LEU A 228 6.27 1.74 0.97
C LEU A 228 6.93 2.90 1.70
N LEU A 229 7.32 3.95 0.98
CA LEU A 229 8.01 5.11 1.54
C LEU A 229 7.15 5.85 2.56
N TYR A 230 5.82 5.90 2.37
CA TYR A 230 4.91 6.46 3.37
C TYR A 230 4.97 5.69 4.68
N ILE A 231 4.99 4.36 4.60
CA ILE A 231 5.03 3.50 5.78
C ILE A 231 6.38 3.59 6.48
N MET A 232 7.48 3.57 5.73
CA MET A 232 8.82 3.66 6.31
C MET A 232 9.09 5.03 6.96
N ALA A 233 8.55 6.12 6.39
CA ALA A 233 8.66 7.47 6.95
C ALA A 233 7.92 7.64 8.30
N LEU A 234 6.95 6.79 8.59
CA LEU A 234 6.15 6.81 9.82
C LEU A 234 6.70 5.91 10.92
N ARG A 235 7.75 5.18 10.64
CA ARG A 235 8.45 4.32 11.60
C ARG A 235 9.14 5.16 12.68
N GLU A 236 9.12 4.64 13.90
CA GLU A 236 9.92 5.17 15.00
C GLU A 236 11.05 4.20 15.36
N PRO A 237 12.15 4.67 15.98
CA PRO A 237 13.31 3.81 16.28
C PRO A 237 13.01 2.57 17.10
N GLN A 238 11.95 2.62 17.94
CA GLN A 238 11.54 1.52 18.81
C GLN A 238 10.49 0.60 18.20
N ASP A 239 9.95 0.93 17.01
CA ASP A 239 8.94 0.09 16.35
C ASP A 239 9.57 -1.24 15.90
N GLU A 240 8.88 -2.34 16.17
CA GLU A 240 9.23 -3.66 15.62
C GLU A 240 8.85 -3.73 14.15
N ILE A 241 9.72 -4.37 13.36
CA ILE A 241 9.48 -4.64 11.94
C ILE A 241 9.18 -6.12 11.76
N THR A 242 7.99 -6.44 11.25
CA THR A 242 7.58 -7.80 10.94
C THR A 242 7.31 -7.94 9.46
N PHE A 243 8.11 -8.73 8.75
CA PHE A 243 7.85 -9.12 7.36
C PHE A 243 6.84 -10.26 7.31
N PHE A 244 5.96 -10.22 6.32
CA PHE A 244 5.06 -11.32 5.98
C PHE A 244 4.75 -11.30 4.48
N ASN A 245 4.20 -12.37 3.93
CA ASN A 245 3.99 -12.50 2.49
C ASN A 245 5.27 -12.25 1.64
N ASP A 246 6.45 -12.46 2.21
CA ASP A 246 7.73 -12.08 1.61
C ASP A 246 8.15 -13.05 0.50
N ASN A 247 7.38 -13.04 -0.59
CA ASN A 247 7.61 -13.87 -1.77
C ASN A 247 7.49 -13.06 -3.05
N LEU A 248 8.21 -13.54 -4.09
CA LEU A 248 7.95 -13.16 -5.47
C LEU A 248 6.90 -14.09 -6.07
N ILE A 249 6.13 -13.57 -7.02
CA ILE A 249 5.18 -14.30 -7.85
C ILE A 249 5.32 -13.85 -9.29
N ALA A 250 4.90 -14.70 -10.24
CA ALA A 250 4.89 -14.37 -11.67
C ALA A 250 6.23 -13.81 -12.20
N GLY A 251 7.35 -14.14 -11.56
CA GLY A 251 8.69 -13.71 -11.95
C GLY A 251 9.08 -12.29 -11.50
N SER A 252 8.16 -11.35 -11.50
CA SER A 252 8.45 -9.92 -11.42
C SER A 252 7.50 -9.10 -10.54
N LEU A 253 6.78 -9.75 -9.64
CA LEU A 253 5.91 -9.11 -8.65
C LEU A 253 6.29 -9.55 -7.24
N SER A 254 6.39 -8.61 -6.29
CA SER A 254 6.64 -8.89 -4.87
C SER A 254 5.37 -8.75 -4.05
N MET A 255 5.04 -9.79 -3.31
CA MET A 255 3.96 -9.77 -2.31
C MET A 255 4.44 -9.34 -0.93
N THR A 256 5.74 -9.02 -0.79
CA THR A 256 6.34 -8.58 0.47
C THR A 256 5.47 -7.54 1.16
N SER A 257 5.14 -7.82 2.39
CA SER A 257 4.33 -6.96 3.25
C SER A 257 5.05 -6.74 4.57
N VAL A 258 4.87 -5.58 5.19
CA VAL A 258 5.61 -5.17 6.39
C VAL A 258 4.69 -4.51 7.38
N LEU A 259 4.64 -5.04 8.61
CA LEU A 259 4.02 -4.39 9.76
C LEU A 259 5.10 -3.68 10.56
N VAL A 260 4.85 -2.44 10.97
CA VAL A 260 5.76 -1.59 11.76
C VAL A 260 5.02 -1.02 12.96
N GLY A 261 5.44 -1.40 14.21
CA GLY A 261 4.84 -0.87 15.44
C GLY A 261 4.77 -1.81 16.63
#